data_1bd36d15adb111154fd2d3be9dbcc65a
#
_entry.id   1bd36d15adb111154fd2d3be9dbcc65a
#
_cell.length_a   1.000
_cell.length_b   1.000
_cell.length_c   1.000
_cell.angle_alpha   90.00
_cell.angle_beta   90.00
_cell.angle_gamma   90.00
#
_symmetry.space_group_name_H-M   'P 1'
#
loop_
_entity.id
_entity.type
_entity.pdbx_description
1 polymer ?
#
loop_
_entity_poly.entity_id
_entity_poly.type
_entity_poly.pdbx_seq_one_letter_code
_entity_poly.pdbx_strand_id
1 'polypeptide(L)'
;MKKIKAVIFDLDGTLANTLPLCIQSFRQSVEPLINRSISDAEIIATFGPSEEGTIMALAPNHYDKGVSDYLHYYEQLHYMCPVPFDGIKDILQTLKNRGVRIAMVTGKGKHSTDISLRQFELNHFFEMIETGSPEGARKAEGIQIVLDGLTDIKKDEVIYVGDAPSDITASRKVGIPIIAAAWADTSEPEKLQKMKPDILFYTIKDFEDWLLNRI
;
A
#
# COMPACT_ATOMS: atom_id res chain seq x y z
N MET A 1 15.49 17.62 5.02
CA MET A 1 15.80 16.24 4.58
C MET A 1 17.05 16.27 3.71
N LYS A 2 17.84 15.23 3.75
CA LYS A 2 18.99 15.03 2.84
C LYS A 2 18.52 14.71 1.44
N LYS A 3 19.48 14.56 0.51
CA LYS A 3 19.20 14.02 -0.83
C LYS A 3 18.62 12.62 -0.70
N ILE A 4 17.47 12.37 -1.34
CA ILE A 4 16.76 11.09 -1.30
C ILE A 4 17.45 10.11 -2.27
N LYS A 5 17.77 8.93 -1.78
CA LYS A 5 18.40 7.85 -2.54
C LYS A 5 17.54 6.60 -2.66
N ALA A 6 16.52 6.47 -1.79
CA ALA A 6 15.55 5.40 -1.89
C ALA A 6 14.15 5.89 -1.50
N VAL A 7 13.13 5.34 -2.15
CA VAL A 7 11.72 5.59 -1.86
C VAL A 7 11.02 4.24 -1.66
N ILE A 8 10.33 4.11 -0.54
CA ILE A 8 9.48 2.97 -0.24
C ILE A 8 8.03 3.42 -0.41
N PHE A 9 7.26 2.75 -1.23
CA PHE A 9 5.85 3.05 -1.46
C PHE A 9 4.94 2.01 -0.82
N ASP A 10 3.79 2.45 -0.29
CA ASP A 10 2.61 1.59 -0.16
C ASP A 10 1.92 1.43 -1.52
N LEU A 11 0.97 0.51 -1.62
CA LEU A 11 0.21 0.24 -2.84
C LEU A 11 -1.18 0.88 -2.81
N ASP A 12 -2.04 0.36 -1.92
CA ASP A 12 -3.46 0.71 -1.86
C ASP A 12 -3.61 2.17 -1.38
N GLY A 13 -4.32 3.02 -2.13
CA GLY A 13 -4.49 4.46 -1.81
C GLY A 13 -3.26 5.34 -2.10
N THR A 14 -2.10 4.74 -2.35
CA THR A 14 -0.83 5.44 -2.61
C THR A 14 -0.44 5.39 -4.08
N LEU A 15 -0.28 4.21 -4.65
CA LEU A 15 0.03 4.03 -6.08
C LEU A 15 -1.24 3.92 -6.93
N ALA A 16 -2.33 3.39 -6.37
CA ALA A 16 -3.61 3.20 -7.07
C ALA A 16 -4.79 3.22 -6.10
N ASN A 17 -5.98 3.60 -6.59
CA ASN A 17 -7.22 3.61 -5.80
C ASN A 17 -7.86 2.22 -5.75
N THR A 18 -7.21 1.29 -5.09
CA THR A 18 -7.64 -0.12 -5.02
C THR A 18 -8.60 -0.43 -3.87
N LEU A 19 -8.82 0.48 -2.93
CA LEU A 19 -9.70 0.23 -1.77
C LEU A 19 -11.13 -0.17 -2.17
N PRO A 20 -11.82 0.49 -3.13
CA PRO A 20 -13.15 0.05 -3.58
C PRO A 20 -13.13 -1.36 -4.17
N LEU A 21 -12.08 -1.72 -4.91
CA LEU A 21 -11.86 -3.06 -5.45
C LEU A 21 -11.70 -4.09 -4.32
N CYS A 22 -10.87 -3.79 -3.30
CA CYS A 22 -10.69 -4.66 -2.13
C CYS A 22 -12.02 -4.93 -1.42
N ILE A 23 -12.78 -3.87 -1.11
CA ILE A 23 -14.07 -3.96 -0.42
C ILE A 23 -15.06 -4.81 -1.21
N GLN A 24 -15.17 -4.58 -2.52
CA GLN A 24 -16.08 -5.35 -3.36
C GLN A 24 -15.66 -6.82 -3.47
N SER A 25 -14.37 -7.11 -3.51
CA SER A 25 -13.84 -8.47 -3.53
C SER A 25 -14.13 -9.21 -2.21
N PHE A 26 -13.95 -8.54 -1.06
CA PHE A 26 -14.36 -9.09 0.25
C PHE A 26 -15.86 -9.37 0.29
N ARG A 27 -16.67 -8.45 -0.17
CA ARG A 27 -18.12 -8.62 -0.19
C ARG A 27 -18.53 -9.84 -1.01
N GLN A 28 -18.04 -9.98 -2.23
CA GLN A 28 -18.38 -11.09 -3.11
C GLN A 28 -17.85 -12.44 -2.61
N SER A 29 -16.72 -12.45 -1.93
CA SER A 29 -16.14 -13.70 -1.41
C SER A 29 -16.75 -14.14 -0.08
N VAL A 30 -17.11 -13.20 0.79
CA VAL A 30 -17.48 -13.50 2.20
C VAL A 30 -19.00 -13.61 2.38
N GLU A 31 -19.81 -12.71 1.81
CA GLU A 31 -21.27 -12.71 2.02
C GLU A 31 -21.95 -14.05 1.72
N PRO A 32 -21.63 -14.74 0.59
CA PRO A 32 -22.21 -16.05 0.32
C PRO A 32 -21.83 -17.12 1.35
N LEU A 33 -20.68 -17.02 1.97
CA LEU A 33 -20.17 -17.99 2.94
C LEU A 33 -20.83 -17.85 4.30
N ILE A 34 -21.20 -16.62 4.69
CA ILE A 34 -21.81 -16.32 5.99
C ILE A 34 -23.31 -16.05 5.93
N ASN A 35 -23.92 -16.14 4.73
CA ASN A 35 -25.34 -15.89 4.47
C ASN A 35 -25.86 -14.55 5.05
N ARG A 36 -25.06 -13.50 4.98
CA ARG A 36 -25.46 -12.13 5.33
C ARG A 36 -24.66 -11.09 4.57
N SER A 37 -25.24 -9.91 4.43
CA SER A 37 -24.51 -8.75 3.92
C SER A 37 -23.56 -8.18 4.97
N ILE A 38 -22.43 -7.62 4.49
CA ILE A 38 -21.44 -6.93 5.30
C ILE A 38 -21.26 -5.49 4.81
N SER A 39 -21.21 -4.55 5.73
CA SER A 39 -20.95 -3.14 5.40
C SER A 39 -19.47 -2.88 5.15
N ASP A 40 -19.18 -1.79 4.43
CA ASP A 40 -17.80 -1.32 4.23
C ASP A 40 -17.09 -1.11 5.57
N ALA A 41 -17.78 -0.55 6.55
CA ALA A 41 -17.24 -0.31 7.88
C ALA A 41 -16.84 -1.62 8.61
N GLU A 42 -17.64 -2.70 8.47
CA GLU A 42 -17.29 -4.01 9.02
C GLU A 42 -16.05 -4.59 8.35
N ILE A 43 -15.92 -4.44 7.02
CA ILE A 43 -14.73 -4.89 6.30
C ILE A 43 -13.51 -4.09 6.73
N ILE A 44 -13.59 -2.75 6.69
CA ILE A 44 -12.49 -1.84 7.03
C ILE A 44 -12.03 -2.03 8.49
N ALA A 45 -12.96 -2.33 9.41
CA ALA A 45 -12.62 -2.58 10.81
C ALA A 45 -11.71 -3.81 11.03
N THR A 46 -11.61 -4.71 10.04
CA THR A 46 -10.71 -5.88 10.09
C THR A 46 -9.34 -5.63 9.44
N PHE A 47 -9.12 -4.45 8.87
CA PHE A 47 -7.85 -4.13 8.21
C PHE A 47 -6.71 -3.98 9.22
N GLY A 48 -5.54 -4.39 8.80
CA GLY A 48 -4.31 -4.44 9.59
C GLY A 48 -3.47 -5.65 9.20
N PRO A 49 -4.00 -6.88 9.31
CA PRO A 49 -3.43 -8.04 8.63
C PRO A 49 -3.71 -7.99 7.12
N SER A 50 -3.11 -8.93 6.37
CA SER A 50 -3.43 -9.14 4.95
C SER A 50 -4.87 -9.64 4.75
N GLU A 51 -5.30 -9.76 3.49
CA GLU A 51 -6.65 -10.26 3.17
C GLU A 51 -6.97 -11.61 3.79
N GLU A 52 -5.98 -12.48 3.96
CA GLU A 52 -6.16 -13.77 4.63
C GLU A 52 -6.60 -13.58 6.10
N GLY A 53 -5.98 -12.64 6.80
CA GLY A 53 -6.37 -12.32 8.19
C GLY A 53 -7.74 -11.64 8.27
N THR A 54 -8.08 -10.78 7.32
CA THR A 54 -9.41 -10.20 7.17
C THR A 54 -10.48 -11.29 6.96
N ILE A 55 -10.23 -12.26 6.08
CA ILE A 55 -11.13 -13.39 5.84
C ILE A 55 -11.24 -14.27 7.08
N MET A 56 -10.15 -14.52 7.79
CA MET A 56 -10.17 -15.24 9.06
C MET A 56 -11.07 -14.55 10.09
N ALA A 57 -11.08 -13.23 10.13
CA ALA A 57 -11.94 -12.47 11.04
C ALA A 57 -13.42 -12.49 10.62
N LEU A 58 -13.72 -12.40 9.31
CA LEU A 58 -15.09 -12.30 8.80
C LEU A 58 -15.77 -13.67 8.60
N ALA A 59 -15.02 -14.69 8.20
CA ALA A 59 -15.53 -16.02 7.85
C ALA A 59 -14.60 -17.16 8.32
N PRO A 60 -14.33 -17.29 9.64
CA PRO A 60 -13.32 -18.21 10.16
C PRO A 60 -13.56 -19.68 9.80
N ASN A 61 -14.82 -20.09 9.67
CA ASN A 61 -15.19 -21.46 9.33
C ASN A 61 -15.07 -21.78 7.83
N HIS A 62 -14.73 -20.79 7.00
CA HIS A 62 -14.68 -20.89 5.55
C HIS A 62 -13.37 -20.29 4.98
N TYR A 63 -12.30 -20.34 5.75
CA TYR A 63 -11.04 -19.64 5.46
C TYR A 63 -10.50 -19.95 4.06
N ASP A 64 -10.22 -21.22 3.73
CA ASP A 64 -9.59 -21.59 2.46
C ASP A 64 -10.42 -21.17 1.25
N LYS A 65 -11.75 -21.38 1.34
CA LYS A 65 -12.67 -20.97 0.28
C LYS A 65 -12.75 -19.45 0.20
N GLY A 66 -12.83 -18.75 1.32
CA GLY A 66 -12.88 -17.29 1.39
C GLY A 66 -11.65 -16.65 0.73
N VAL A 67 -10.45 -17.16 1.03
CA VAL A 67 -9.18 -16.69 0.41
C VAL A 67 -9.18 -16.95 -1.09
N SER A 68 -9.53 -18.17 -1.51
CA SER A 68 -9.59 -18.53 -2.93
C SER A 68 -10.58 -17.66 -3.70
N ASP A 69 -11.79 -17.48 -3.15
CA ASP A 69 -12.83 -16.66 -3.77
C ASP A 69 -12.41 -15.17 -3.81
N TYR A 70 -11.78 -14.65 -2.73
CA TYR A 70 -11.29 -13.28 -2.70
C TYR A 70 -10.29 -13.01 -3.84
N LEU A 71 -9.27 -13.86 -3.98
CA LEU A 71 -8.28 -13.68 -5.05
C LEU A 71 -8.89 -13.78 -6.43
N HIS A 72 -9.84 -14.72 -6.62
CA HIS A 72 -10.59 -14.84 -7.86
C HIS A 72 -11.38 -13.56 -8.20
N TYR A 73 -12.17 -13.05 -7.24
CA TYR A 73 -12.93 -11.81 -7.45
C TYR A 73 -12.03 -10.59 -7.57
N TYR A 74 -10.94 -10.54 -6.81
CA TYR A 74 -9.98 -9.44 -6.90
C TYR A 74 -9.40 -9.32 -8.32
N GLU A 75 -9.03 -10.44 -8.94
CA GLU A 75 -8.53 -10.47 -10.32
C GLU A 75 -9.66 -10.12 -11.32
N GLN A 76 -10.84 -10.69 -11.17
CA GLN A 76 -11.97 -10.43 -12.07
C GLN A 76 -12.45 -8.97 -12.01
N LEU A 77 -12.49 -8.37 -10.84
CA LEU A 77 -12.98 -7.02 -10.61
C LEU A 77 -11.91 -5.95 -10.83
N HIS A 78 -10.69 -6.34 -11.21
CA HIS A 78 -9.59 -5.36 -11.34
C HIS A 78 -9.86 -4.27 -12.39
N TYR A 79 -10.86 -4.45 -13.25
CA TYR A 79 -11.36 -3.38 -14.13
C TYR A 79 -11.91 -2.16 -13.38
N MET A 80 -12.25 -2.28 -12.09
CA MET A 80 -12.65 -1.15 -11.23
C MET A 80 -11.48 -0.21 -10.92
N CYS A 81 -10.25 -0.71 -11.02
CA CYS A 81 -9.02 0.05 -10.89
C CYS A 81 -8.03 -0.43 -11.98
N PRO A 82 -8.25 -0.04 -13.25
CA PRO A 82 -7.49 -0.60 -14.38
C PRO A 82 -6.06 -0.05 -14.50
N VAL A 83 -5.79 1.11 -13.91
CA VAL A 83 -4.50 1.81 -13.99
C VAL A 83 -4.13 2.39 -12.63
N PRO A 84 -2.83 2.64 -12.33
CA PRO A 84 -2.43 3.41 -11.17
C PRO A 84 -2.89 4.86 -11.30
N PHE A 85 -2.74 5.65 -10.24
CA PHE A 85 -3.00 7.09 -10.30
C PHE A 85 -2.14 7.75 -11.40
N ASP A 86 -2.73 8.77 -12.04
CA ASP A 86 -2.04 9.55 -13.07
C ASP A 86 -0.75 10.18 -12.53
N GLY A 87 0.34 10.10 -13.31
CA GLY A 87 1.67 10.56 -12.91
C GLY A 87 2.52 9.54 -12.12
N ILE A 88 1.94 8.49 -11.53
CA ILE A 88 2.71 7.50 -10.74
C ILE A 88 3.74 6.76 -11.59
N LYS A 89 3.37 6.29 -12.79
CA LYS A 89 4.33 5.61 -13.68
C LYS A 89 5.50 6.51 -14.06
N ASP A 90 5.25 7.80 -14.29
CA ASP A 90 6.27 8.78 -14.66
C ASP A 90 7.23 9.06 -13.50
N ILE A 91 6.70 9.15 -12.27
CA ILE A 91 7.51 9.27 -11.06
C ILE A 91 8.42 8.06 -10.90
N LEU A 92 7.88 6.84 -10.97
CA LEU A 92 8.66 5.61 -10.84
C LEU A 92 9.75 5.50 -11.92
N GLN A 93 9.41 5.85 -13.17
CA GLN A 93 10.37 5.86 -14.27
C GLN A 93 11.48 6.91 -14.05
N THR A 94 11.11 8.08 -13.52
CA THR A 94 12.08 9.14 -13.23
C THR A 94 13.03 8.76 -12.10
N LEU A 95 12.50 8.16 -11.03
CA LEU A 95 13.30 7.62 -9.92
C LEU A 95 14.32 6.61 -10.44
N LYS A 96 13.86 5.63 -11.23
CA LYS A 96 14.70 4.61 -11.84
C LYS A 96 15.80 5.21 -12.73
N ASN A 97 15.45 6.16 -13.57
CA ASN A 97 16.40 6.84 -14.48
C ASN A 97 17.46 7.65 -13.73
N ARG A 98 17.15 8.15 -12.53
CA ARG A 98 18.08 8.89 -11.66
C ARG A 98 18.84 7.99 -10.67
N GLY A 99 18.66 6.67 -10.75
CA GLY A 99 19.34 5.70 -9.90
C GLY A 99 18.86 5.72 -8.44
N VAL A 100 17.64 6.20 -8.19
CA VAL A 100 16.99 6.13 -6.88
C VAL A 100 16.40 4.72 -6.71
N ARG A 101 16.72 4.06 -5.60
CA ARG A 101 16.22 2.73 -5.30
C ARG A 101 14.72 2.78 -4.97
N ILE A 102 13.96 1.84 -5.48
CA ILE A 102 12.50 1.81 -5.30
C ILE A 102 12.11 0.49 -4.67
N ALA A 103 11.40 0.56 -3.55
CA ALA A 103 10.84 -0.60 -2.87
C ALA A 103 9.37 -0.40 -2.57
N MET A 104 8.68 -1.50 -2.28
CA MET A 104 7.28 -1.50 -1.83
C MET A 104 7.19 -2.18 -0.47
N VAL A 105 6.40 -1.59 0.44
CA VAL A 105 5.98 -2.22 1.68
C VAL A 105 4.49 -1.96 1.86
N THR A 106 3.68 -2.98 1.74
CA THR A 106 2.22 -2.88 1.81
C THR A 106 1.62 -3.79 2.88
N GLY A 107 0.44 -3.45 3.37
CA GLY A 107 -0.36 -4.33 4.23
C GLY A 107 -1.09 -5.43 3.45
N LYS A 108 -1.16 -5.31 2.13
CA LYS A 108 -1.79 -6.28 1.25
C LYS A 108 -1.02 -7.59 1.19
N GLY A 109 -1.72 -8.72 1.03
CA GLY A 109 -1.11 -10.03 0.88
C GLY A 109 -0.36 -10.20 -0.45
N LYS A 110 0.49 -11.20 -0.49
CA LYS A 110 1.39 -11.41 -1.65
C LYS A 110 0.63 -11.61 -2.96
N HIS A 111 -0.39 -12.45 -2.96
CA HIS A 111 -1.07 -12.83 -4.21
C HIS A 111 -1.85 -11.67 -4.83
N SER A 112 -2.59 -10.91 -4.04
CA SER A 112 -3.32 -9.74 -4.54
C SER A 112 -2.38 -8.58 -4.90
N THR A 113 -1.22 -8.43 -4.23
CA THR A 113 -0.15 -7.52 -4.64
C THR A 113 0.38 -7.91 -6.03
N ASP A 114 0.70 -9.19 -6.24
CA ASP A 114 1.20 -9.70 -7.54
C ASP A 114 0.17 -9.47 -8.67
N ILE A 115 -1.13 -9.65 -8.38
CA ILE A 115 -2.22 -9.35 -9.34
C ILE A 115 -2.19 -7.86 -9.71
N SER A 116 -2.20 -6.95 -8.74
CA SER A 116 -2.23 -5.52 -9.01
C SER A 116 -0.98 -5.04 -9.75
N LEU A 117 0.20 -5.46 -9.33
CA LEU A 117 1.45 -5.06 -9.98
C LEU A 117 1.55 -5.56 -11.43
N ARG A 118 1.02 -6.75 -11.71
CA ARG A 118 0.92 -7.28 -13.07
C ARG A 118 -0.06 -6.46 -13.92
N GLN A 119 -1.25 -6.16 -13.40
CA GLN A 119 -2.27 -5.38 -14.10
C GLN A 119 -1.81 -3.95 -14.40
N PHE A 120 -1.10 -3.34 -13.44
CA PHE A 120 -0.54 -2.00 -13.59
C PHE A 120 0.77 -1.96 -14.38
N GLU A 121 1.38 -3.12 -14.66
CA GLU A 121 2.72 -3.23 -15.28
C GLU A 121 3.82 -2.54 -14.44
N LEU A 122 3.71 -2.62 -13.11
CA LEU A 122 4.63 -1.95 -12.19
C LEU A 122 5.72 -2.84 -11.60
N ASN A 123 5.67 -4.17 -11.77
CA ASN A 123 6.60 -5.12 -11.15
C ASN A 123 8.08 -4.75 -11.34
N HIS A 124 8.43 -4.27 -12.53
CA HIS A 124 9.81 -4.02 -12.94
C HIS A 124 10.44 -2.76 -12.33
N PHE A 125 9.68 -1.99 -11.56
CA PHE A 125 10.20 -0.81 -10.86
C PHE A 125 10.76 -1.13 -9.48
N PHE A 126 10.23 -2.15 -8.82
CA PHE A 126 10.55 -2.45 -7.43
C PHE A 126 11.68 -3.47 -7.31
N GLU A 127 12.73 -3.11 -6.57
CA GLU A 127 13.84 -4.02 -6.26
C GLU A 127 13.51 -4.97 -5.10
N MET A 128 12.68 -4.50 -4.17
CA MET A 128 12.21 -5.27 -3.02
C MET A 128 10.71 -5.00 -2.80
N ILE A 129 9.97 -6.05 -2.48
CA ILE A 129 8.55 -5.98 -2.18
C ILE A 129 8.28 -6.78 -0.91
N GLU A 130 7.83 -6.10 0.14
CA GLU A 130 7.36 -6.67 1.39
C GLU A 130 5.84 -6.55 1.48
N THR A 131 5.17 -7.67 1.72
CA THR A 131 3.71 -7.77 1.77
C THR A 131 3.20 -7.98 3.18
N GLY A 132 1.90 -7.84 3.37
CA GLY A 132 1.23 -8.11 4.63
C GLY A 132 1.33 -9.58 5.07
N SER A 133 0.84 -9.84 6.27
CA SER A 133 0.78 -11.16 6.89
C SER A 133 -0.61 -11.40 7.46
N PRO A 134 -1.11 -12.65 7.44
CA PRO A 134 -2.37 -13.00 8.07
C PRO A 134 -2.36 -12.85 9.60
N GLU A 135 -1.20 -12.92 10.25
CA GLU A 135 -1.07 -12.85 11.70
C GLU A 135 -1.23 -11.43 12.25
N GLY A 136 -1.11 -10.40 11.40
CA GLY A 136 -1.26 -9.01 11.82
C GLY A 136 -0.46 -8.00 11.00
N ALA A 137 -0.54 -6.75 11.43
CA ALA A 137 0.14 -5.65 10.76
C ALA A 137 1.66 -5.75 10.93
N ARG A 138 2.40 -5.85 9.81
CA ARG A 138 3.87 -5.97 9.81
C ARG A 138 4.61 -4.90 9.00
N LYS A 139 3.96 -3.79 8.65
CA LYS A 139 4.60 -2.72 7.84
C LYS A 139 5.94 -2.25 8.42
N ALA A 140 6.05 -2.07 9.73
CA ALA A 140 7.31 -1.65 10.35
C ALA A 140 8.45 -2.69 10.17
N GLU A 141 8.11 -3.98 10.24
CA GLU A 141 9.04 -5.07 9.95
C GLU A 141 9.45 -5.07 8.49
N GLY A 142 8.48 -4.96 7.56
CA GLY A 142 8.76 -4.87 6.13
C GLY A 142 9.65 -3.68 5.76
N ILE A 143 9.42 -2.50 6.36
CA ILE A 143 10.30 -1.33 6.19
C ILE A 143 11.71 -1.65 6.69
N GLN A 144 11.85 -2.30 7.85
CA GLN A 144 13.16 -2.66 8.38
C GLN A 144 13.91 -3.65 7.46
N ILE A 145 13.21 -4.66 6.92
CA ILE A 145 13.79 -5.61 5.94
C ILE A 145 14.32 -4.88 4.70
N VAL A 146 13.54 -3.93 4.17
CA VAL A 146 13.99 -3.11 3.03
C VAL A 146 15.23 -2.30 3.41
N LEU A 147 15.26 -1.66 4.58
CA LEU A 147 16.41 -0.89 5.02
C LEU A 147 17.66 -1.75 5.21
N ASP A 148 17.51 -2.96 5.71
CA ASP A 148 18.61 -3.92 5.88
C ASP A 148 19.17 -4.37 4.53
N GLY A 149 18.35 -4.39 3.47
CA GLY A 149 18.77 -4.62 2.09
C GLY A 149 19.43 -3.41 1.41
N LEU A 150 19.22 -2.19 1.94
CA LEU A 150 19.80 -0.95 1.42
C LEU A 150 21.08 -0.56 2.16
N THR A 151 22.08 -1.45 2.18
CA THR A 151 23.29 -1.35 3.03
C THR A 151 24.17 -0.13 2.77
N ASP A 152 24.07 0.47 1.59
CA ASP A 152 24.82 1.64 1.13
C ASP A 152 24.05 2.98 1.30
N ILE A 153 22.81 2.94 1.80
CA ILE A 153 21.93 4.11 1.95
C ILE A 153 21.60 4.33 3.43
N LYS A 154 21.72 5.56 3.89
CA LYS A 154 21.41 5.92 5.28
C LYS A 154 19.90 6.12 5.46
N LYS A 155 19.36 5.86 6.66
CA LYS A 155 17.93 6.04 6.97
C LYS A 155 17.38 7.43 6.65
N ASP A 156 18.19 8.48 6.81
CA ASP A 156 17.80 9.86 6.50
C ASP A 156 17.89 10.23 5.01
N GLU A 157 18.28 9.27 4.16
CA GLU A 157 18.27 9.33 2.69
C GLU A 157 17.14 8.45 2.10
N VAL A 158 16.33 7.81 2.96
CA VAL A 158 15.16 6.99 2.59
C VAL A 158 13.89 7.69 3.04
N ILE A 159 12.85 7.64 2.22
CA ILE A 159 11.50 8.08 2.60
C ILE A 159 10.50 6.96 2.39
N TYR A 160 9.46 6.96 3.21
CA TYR A 160 8.27 6.15 2.98
C TYR A 160 7.13 7.04 2.45
N VAL A 161 6.35 6.54 1.50
CA VAL A 161 5.17 7.22 0.94
C VAL A 161 3.96 6.32 1.15
N GLY A 162 2.95 6.80 1.87
CA GLY A 162 1.75 6.01 2.18
C GLY A 162 0.58 6.90 2.60
N ASP A 163 -0.65 6.37 2.50
CA ASP A 163 -1.91 7.10 2.69
C ASP A 163 -2.63 6.78 4.02
N ALA A 164 -2.15 5.79 4.76
CA ALA A 164 -2.83 5.29 5.96
C ALA A 164 -2.15 5.74 7.28
N PRO A 165 -2.91 5.85 8.38
CA PRO A 165 -2.36 6.05 9.73
C PRO A 165 -1.31 5.01 10.13
N SER A 166 -1.45 3.77 9.65
CA SER A 166 -0.49 2.69 9.86
C SER A 166 0.88 2.97 9.24
N ASP A 167 0.94 3.69 8.13
CA ASP A 167 2.19 4.08 7.46
C ASP A 167 2.98 5.06 8.30
N ILE A 168 2.29 6.07 8.85
CA ILE A 168 2.90 7.05 9.75
C ILE A 168 3.45 6.35 11.00
N THR A 169 2.68 5.44 11.57
CA THR A 169 3.09 4.69 12.76
C THR A 169 4.29 3.79 12.47
N ALA A 170 4.25 3.06 11.36
CA ALA A 170 5.31 2.14 10.97
C ALA A 170 6.62 2.87 10.66
N SER A 171 6.57 3.94 9.86
CA SER A 171 7.75 4.74 9.51
C SER A 171 8.42 5.37 10.73
N ARG A 172 7.63 5.90 11.67
CA ARG A 172 8.13 6.44 12.94
C ARG A 172 8.79 5.38 13.81
N LYS A 173 8.18 4.20 13.90
CA LYS A 173 8.75 3.08 14.66
C LYS A 173 10.14 2.69 14.15
N VAL A 174 10.35 2.77 12.85
CA VAL A 174 11.62 2.44 12.20
C VAL A 174 12.56 3.64 12.16
N GLY A 175 12.04 4.86 12.25
CA GLY A 175 12.83 6.10 12.28
C GLY A 175 13.23 6.61 10.90
N ILE A 176 12.34 6.49 9.90
CA ILE A 176 12.49 7.11 8.59
C ILE A 176 11.41 8.16 8.34
N PRO A 177 11.69 9.18 7.51
CA PRO A 177 10.70 10.19 7.14
C PRO A 177 9.49 9.59 6.42
N ILE A 178 8.29 10.10 6.74
CA ILE A 178 7.02 9.72 6.15
C ILE A 178 6.42 10.87 5.34
N ILE A 179 6.14 10.59 4.08
CA ILE A 179 5.35 11.43 3.18
C ILE A 179 3.93 10.87 3.15
N ALA A 180 2.99 11.60 3.73
CA ALA A 180 1.59 11.18 3.71
C ALA A 180 0.93 11.56 2.39
N ALA A 181 0.31 10.56 1.75
CA ALA A 181 -0.39 10.64 0.48
C ALA A 181 -1.89 10.87 0.75
N ALA A 182 -2.39 12.08 0.51
CA ALA A 182 -3.79 12.41 0.69
C ALA A 182 -4.48 12.70 -0.66
N TRP A 183 -4.04 12.09 -1.73
CA TRP A 183 -4.55 12.32 -3.08
C TRP A 183 -5.62 11.31 -3.55
N ALA A 184 -5.80 10.19 -2.85
CA ALA A 184 -6.89 9.27 -3.14
C ALA A 184 -8.23 9.82 -2.63
N ASP A 185 -9.32 9.62 -3.38
CA ASP A 185 -10.68 9.99 -2.93
C ASP A 185 -11.09 9.25 -1.64
N THR A 186 -10.45 8.11 -1.38
CA THR A 186 -10.65 7.29 -0.19
C THR A 186 -9.76 7.68 0.99
N SER A 187 -8.86 8.65 0.82
CA SER A 187 -7.95 9.09 1.88
C SER A 187 -8.71 9.83 3.00
N GLU A 188 -8.11 9.88 4.19
CA GLU A 188 -8.61 10.61 5.37
C GLU A 188 -7.66 11.77 5.74
N PRO A 189 -7.60 12.86 4.96
CA PRO A 189 -6.58 13.93 5.11
C PRO A 189 -6.51 14.53 6.51
N GLU A 190 -7.68 14.77 7.14
CA GLU A 190 -7.72 15.33 8.49
C GLU A 190 -7.11 14.40 9.54
N LYS A 191 -7.32 13.09 9.37
CA LYS A 191 -6.75 12.07 10.26
C LYS A 191 -5.24 12.00 10.08
N LEU A 192 -4.76 12.00 8.84
CA LEU A 192 -3.34 12.04 8.53
C LEU A 192 -2.68 13.30 9.09
N GLN A 193 -3.29 14.47 8.90
CA GLN A 193 -2.78 15.74 9.40
C GLN A 193 -2.67 15.77 10.94
N LYS A 194 -3.67 15.23 11.65
CA LYS A 194 -3.65 15.12 13.12
C LYS A 194 -2.47 14.26 13.61
N MET A 195 -2.04 13.29 12.83
CA MET A 195 -0.87 12.46 13.13
C MET A 195 0.47 13.16 12.84
N LYS A 196 0.46 14.34 12.20
CA LYS A 196 1.64 15.17 11.93
C LYS A 196 2.74 14.39 11.18
N PRO A 197 2.49 13.88 9.94
CA PRO A 197 3.56 13.32 9.12
C PRO A 197 4.64 14.38 8.85
N ASP A 198 5.81 13.97 8.36
CA ASP A 198 6.86 14.92 8.01
C ASP A 198 6.40 15.86 6.89
N ILE A 199 5.70 15.33 5.90
CA ILE A 199 5.02 16.11 4.85
C ILE A 199 3.70 15.41 4.48
N LEU A 200 2.70 16.22 4.09
CA LEU A 200 1.40 15.77 3.58
C LEU A 200 1.16 16.41 2.21
N PHE A 201 0.88 15.59 1.20
CA PHE A 201 0.51 16.05 -0.14
C PHE A 201 -0.92 15.65 -0.48
N TYR A 202 -1.66 16.59 -1.07
CA TYR A 202 -3.03 16.39 -1.55
C TYR A 202 -3.09 16.07 -3.03
N THR A 203 -1.99 16.25 -3.76
CA THR A 203 -1.88 15.93 -5.19
C THR A 203 -0.57 15.23 -5.50
N ILE A 204 -0.60 14.32 -6.46
CA ILE A 204 0.59 13.64 -6.97
C ILE A 204 1.54 14.64 -7.62
N LYS A 205 1.01 15.67 -8.27
CA LYS A 205 1.83 16.70 -8.92
C LYS A 205 2.69 17.47 -7.92
N ASP A 206 2.12 17.88 -6.77
CA ASP A 206 2.89 18.58 -5.73
C ASP A 206 3.96 17.66 -5.11
N PHE A 207 3.63 16.38 -4.92
CA PHE A 207 4.58 15.37 -4.48
C PHE A 207 5.71 15.19 -5.48
N GLU A 208 5.40 15.05 -6.78
CA GLU A 208 6.39 14.95 -7.85
C GLU A 208 7.34 16.14 -7.86
N ASP A 209 6.81 17.35 -7.90
CA ASP A 209 7.62 18.58 -7.94
C ASP A 209 8.54 18.71 -6.72
N TRP A 210 8.03 18.33 -5.55
CA TRP A 210 8.82 18.28 -4.33
C TRP A 210 9.93 17.22 -4.39
N LEU A 211 9.61 16.01 -4.87
CA LEU A 211 10.51 14.87 -4.94
C LEU A 211 11.67 15.12 -5.92
N LEU A 212 11.35 15.62 -7.12
CA LEU A 212 12.32 15.86 -8.18
C LEU A 212 13.44 16.85 -7.80
N ASN A 213 13.16 17.74 -6.84
CA ASN A 213 14.15 18.68 -6.31
C ASN A 213 15.04 18.08 -5.21
N ARG A 214 14.84 16.78 -4.85
CA ARG A 214 15.51 16.11 -3.72
C ARG A 214 16.20 14.79 -4.08
N ILE A 215 16.08 14.35 -5.32
CA ILE A 215 16.69 13.12 -5.83
C ILE A 215 17.89 13.39 -6.76
#